data_a9e280ea635b3e40d24bc7f8261fea7c
#
_entry.id   a9e280ea635b3e40d24bc7f8261fea7c
#
_cell.length_a   1.000
_cell.length_b   1.000
_cell.length_c   1.000
_cell.angle_alpha   90.00
_cell.angle_beta   90.00
_cell.angle_gamma   90.00
#
_symmetry.space_group_name_H-M   'P 1'
#
loop_
_entity.id
_entity.type
_entity.pdbx_description
1 polymer ?
#
loop_
_entity_poly.entity_id
_entity_poly.type
_entity_poly.pdbx_seq_one_letter_code
_entity_poly.pdbx_strand_id
1 'polypeptide(L)'
;MTKRALTCTLFVALAITPLAAQPGPGKEELKLKLPKPMFIGTPTNIKSANLEPITGKPRPPFYVPTGTVLLSAKKPVTSSDSAPVIGELDMVNDGEKAGGDGYFIELGPGIQWVQIDLGASHPLSAILTWHYHSQARVYHDVIVQVSDDAAFKTGVTTVFNNDHDNSSKMTAGKDKEYIEVAEGKLIDPKGAKGRYVRLYSKGNTTNDLNHYVEVEVYGLPK
;
A
#
# COMPACT_ATOMS: atom_id res chain seq x y z
N MET A 1 -25.21 -17.69 -69.80
CA MET A 1 -25.66 -17.17 -68.48
C MET A 1 -24.97 -18.00 -67.41
N THR A 2 -23.85 -17.50 -66.86
CA THR A 2 -23.02 -18.23 -65.87
C THR A 2 -23.34 -17.66 -64.48
N LYS A 3 -23.96 -18.49 -63.63
CA LYS A 3 -24.28 -18.13 -62.23
C LYS A 3 -23.00 -18.29 -61.41
N ARG A 4 -22.48 -17.19 -60.87
CA ARG A 4 -21.42 -17.20 -59.82
C ARG A 4 -22.05 -17.43 -58.47
N ALA A 5 -21.64 -18.52 -57.81
CA ALA A 5 -21.98 -18.78 -56.40
C ALA A 5 -21.07 -17.92 -55.50
N LEU A 6 -21.67 -17.15 -54.64
CA LEU A 6 -20.96 -16.33 -53.62
C LEU A 6 -20.81 -17.18 -52.38
N THR A 7 -19.61 -17.64 -52.07
CA THR A 7 -19.30 -18.40 -50.88
C THR A 7 -19.04 -17.40 -49.71
N CYS A 8 -19.95 -17.32 -48.77
CA CYS A 8 -19.81 -16.49 -47.60
C CYS A 8 -19.03 -17.26 -46.53
N THR A 9 -17.77 -16.88 -46.30
CA THR A 9 -16.93 -17.47 -45.25
C THR A 9 -17.23 -16.77 -43.92
N LEU A 10 -17.85 -17.52 -43.01
CA LEU A 10 -18.16 -17.06 -41.65
C LEU A 10 -16.88 -17.10 -40.80
N PHE A 11 -16.31 -15.95 -40.49
CA PHE A 11 -15.24 -15.84 -39.50
C PHE A 11 -15.82 -15.86 -38.10
N VAL A 12 -15.66 -16.98 -37.38
CA VAL A 12 -15.93 -17.07 -35.94
C VAL A 12 -14.74 -16.48 -35.20
N ALA A 13 -14.90 -15.27 -34.71
CA ALA A 13 -13.91 -14.66 -33.80
C ALA A 13 -14.02 -15.34 -32.43
N LEU A 14 -13.03 -16.19 -32.10
CA LEU A 14 -12.89 -16.75 -30.75
C LEU A 14 -12.45 -15.62 -29.81
N ALA A 15 -13.36 -15.17 -28.97
CA ALA A 15 -13.02 -14.23 -27.89
C ALA A 15 -12.16 -14.95 -26.86
N ILE A 16 -10.86 -14.66 -26.84
CA ILE A 16 -9.95 -15.12 -25.78
C ILE A 16 -10.21 -14.22 -24.56
N THR A 17 -11.06 -14.71 -23.64
CA THR A 17 -11.16 -14.11 -22.31
C THR A 17 -9.85 -14.37 -21.57
N PRO A 18 -9.19 -13.33 -21.01
CA PRO A 18 -8.00 -13.55 -20.20
C PRO A 18 -8.40 -14.43 -19.00
N LEU A 19 -7.77 -15.58 -18.88
CA LEU A 19 -7.93 -16.46 -17.73
C LEU A 19 -7.40 -15.71 -16.50
N ALA A 20 -8.29 -15.36 -15.57
CA ALA A 20 -7.88 -14.80 -14.30
C ALA A 20 -6.94 -15.80 -13.60
N ALA A 21 -5.81 -15.30 -13.09
CA ALA A 21 -4.87 -16.14 -12.36
C ALA A 21 -5.60 -16.82 -11.20
N GLN A 22 -5.56 -18.16 -11.18
CA GLN A 22 -6.16 -18.93 -10.09
C GLN A 22 -5.18 -19.00 -8.91
N PRO A 23 -5.67 -18.95 -7.65
CA PRO A 23 -4.81 -19.14 -6.49
C PRO A 23 -4.15 -20.52 -6.54
N GLY A 24 -2.84 -20.58 -6.24
CA GLY A 24 -2.14 -21.85 -6.06
C GLY A 24 -2.66 -22.61 -4.82
N PRO A 25 -2.31 -23.89 -4.65
CA PRO A 25 -2.68 -24.66 -3.46
C PRO A 25 -2.31 -23.95 -2.16
N GLY A 26 -3.21 -23.92 -1.18
CA GLY A 26 -2.99 -23.25 0.12
C GLY A 26 -2.95 -21.73 0.08
N LYS A 27 -3.42 -21.10 -1.01
CA LYS A 27 -3.55 -19.66 -1.14
C LYS A 27 -5.00 -19.25 -1.42
N GLU A 28 -5.34 -18.07 -0.98
CA GLU A 28 -6.62 -17.40 -1.24
C GLU A 28 -6.40 -15.95 -1.66
N GLU A 29 -7.35 -15.38 -2.37
CA GLU A 29 -7.29 -13.96 -2.73
C GLU A 29 -7.56 -13.09 -1.51
N LEU A 30 -6.66 -12.13 -1.26
CA LEU A 30 -6.85 -11.14 -0.20
C LEU A 30 -8.01 -10.20 -0.57
N LYS A 31 -9.14 -10.36 0.12
CA LYS A 31 -10.33 -9.52 -0.07
C LYS A 31 -10.23 -8.26 0.76
N LEU A 32 -10.17 -7.11 0.09
CA LEU A 32 -10.05 -5.80 0.70
C LEU A 32 -11.36 -5.03 0.60
N LYS A 33 -11.71 -4.30 1.66
CA LYS A 33 -12.74 -3.27 1.61
C LYS A 33 -12.07 -1.95 1.24
N LEU A 34 -12.26 -1.51 0.02
CA LEU A 34 -11.67 -0.26 -0.47
C LEU A 34 -12.64 0.91 -0.25
N PRO A 35 -12.15 2.11 0.09
CA PRO A 35 -12.94 3.31 0.13
C PRO A 35 -13.35 3.76 -1.28
N LYS A 36 -14.29 4.67 -1.37
CA LYS A 36 -14.63 5.29 -2.66
C LYS A 36 -13.52 6.25 -3.08
N PRO A 37 -13.15 6.27 -4.38
CA PRO A 37 -12.21 7.27 -4.88
C PRO A 37 -12.72 8.70 -4.61
N MET A 38 -11.86 9.55 -4.07
CA MET A 38 -12.17 10.95 -3.77
C MET A 38 -11.93 11.87 -4.98
N PHE A 39 -11.12 11.44 -5.94
CA PHE A 39 -10.95 12.13 -7.21
C PHE A 39 -11.05 11.17 -8.40
N ILE A 40 -11.37 11.70 -9.57
CA ILE A 40 -11.54 10.93 -10.80
C ILE A 40 -10.46 11.36 -11.80
N GLY A 41 -9.91 10.39 -12.51
CA GLY A 41 -8.94 10.61 -13.56
C GLY A 41 -7.51 10.32 -13.14
N THR A 42 -6.60 10.43 -14.10
CA THR A 42 -5.18 10.15 -13.92
C THR A 42 -4.45 11.48 -13.72
N PRO A 43 -3.82 11.73 -12.58
CA PRO A 43 -3.02 12.93 -12.39
C PRO A 43 -1.82 12.94 -13.36
N THR A 44 -1.72 13.95 -14.17
CA THR A 44 -0.62 14.09 -15.16
C THR A 44 0.41 15.16 -14.78
N ASN A 45 0.12 15.94 -13.74
CA ASN A 45 0.97 17.03 -13.25
C ASN A 45 2.06 16.58 -12.28
N ILE A 46 1.94 15.38 -11.71
CA ILE A 46 2.97 14.81 -10.83
C ILE A 46 4.00 14.11 -11.69
N LYS A 47 5.26 14.54 -11.56
CA LYS A 47 6.40 13.98 -12.30
C LYS A 47 7.48 13.57 -11.34
N SER A 48 7.89 12.32 -11.42
CA SER A 48 9.07 11.78 -10.78
C SER A 48 9.75 10.78 -11.72
N ALA A 49 11.08 10.77 -11.75
CA ALA A 49 11.84 9.78 -12.51
C ALA A 49 11.63 8.34 -12.00
N ASN A 50 11.20 8.21 -10.75
CA ASN A 50 11.05 6.94 -10.06
C ASN A 50 9.59 6.49 -9.89
N LEU A 51 8.65 7.26 -10.45
CA LEU A 51 7.22 6.95 -10.35
C LEU A 51 6.87 5.63 -11.04
N GLU A 52 6.04 4.83 -10.41
CA GLU A 52 5.49 3.63 -11.04
C GLU A 52 4.57 4.02 -12.21
N PRO A 53 4.47 3.19 -13.26
CA PRO A 53 3.58 3.49 -14.39
C PRO A 53 2.12 3.61 -13.94
N ILE A 54 1.47 4.70 -14.31
CA ILE A 54 0.05 4.89 -14.06
C ILE A 54 -0.73 4.14 -15.13
N THR A 55 -1.35 3.03 -14.76
CA THR A 55 -2.05 2.16 -15.72
C THR A 55 -3.51 2.53 -15.92
N GLY A 56 -4.12 3.24 -14.98
CA GLY A 56 -5.58 3.49 -14.94
C GLY A 56 -6.41 2.21 -14.77
N LYS A 57 -5.77 1.10 -14.45
CA LYS A 57 -6.43 -0.21 -14.23
C LYS A 57 -6.44 -0.54 -12.75
N PRO A 58 -7.47 -1.24 -12.27
CA PRO A 58 -7.49 -1.79 -10.91
C PRO A 58 -6.26 -2.68 -10.66
N ARG A 59 -5.81 -2.71 -9.41
CA ARG A 59 -4.74 -3.61 -8.98
C ARG A 59 -5.14 -5.07 -9.26
N PRO A 60 -4.23 -5.90 -9.79
CA PRO A 60 -4.50 -7.32 -9.97
C PRO A 60 -4.75 -8.02 -8.61
N PRO A 61 -5.47 -9.16 -8.61
CA PRO A 61 -5.64 -9.96 -7.40
C PRO A 61 -4.31 -10.29 -6.72
N PHE A 62 -4.27 -10.17 -5.39
CA PHE A 62 -3.13 -10.53 -4.57
C PHE A 62 -3.47 -11.77 -3.73
N TYR A 63 -2.62 -12.78 -3.79
CA TYR A 63 -2.86 -14.07 -3.17
C TYR A 63 -1.99 -14.27 -1.94
N VAL A 64 -2.63 -14.58 -0.81
CA VAL A 64 -2.01 -14.81 0.50
C VAL A 64 -2.22 -16.24 0.96
N PRO A 65 -1.47 -16.75 1.94
CA PRO A 65 -1.73 -18.05 2.56
C PRO A 65 -3.16 -18.12 3.10
N THR A 66 -3.83 -19.27 2.92
CA THR A 66 -5.15 -19.51 3.51
C THR A 66 -5.12 -19.36 5.02
N GLY A 67 -6.11 -18.68 5.58
CA GLY A 67 -6.17 -18.35 7.01
C GLY A 67 -5.46 -17.05 7.38
N THR A 68 -5.01 -16.25 6.39
CA THR A 68 -4.51 -14.90 6.63
C THR A 68 -5.62 -14.00 7.18
N VAL A 69 -5.33 -13.25 8.24
CA VAL A 69 -6.26 -12.31 8.90
C VAL A 69 -5.64 -10.92 9.03
N LEU A 70 -6.47 -9.92 9.27
CA LEU A 70 -6.03 -8.57 9.63
C LEU A 70 -5.50 -8.58 11.07
N LEU A 71 -4.21 -8.32 11.24
CA LEU A 71 -3.52 -8.36 12.53
C LEU A 71 -3.45 -6.99 13.21
N SER A 72 -3.48 -5.89 12.43
CA SER A 72 -3.24 -4.52 12.93
C SER A 72 -4.46 -3.85 13.54
N ALA A 73 -5.69 -4.34 13.29
CA ALA A 73 -6.91 -3.64 13.71
C ALA A 73 -6.91 -3.29 15.19
N LYS A 74 -7.02 -1.99 15.51
CA LYS A 74 -7.08 -1.44 16.88
C LYS A 74 -5.90 -1.88 17.78
N LYS A 75 -4.75 -2.15 17.19
CA LYS A 75 -3.51 -2.43 17.92
C LYS A 75 -2.85 -1.14 18.39
N PRO A 76 -2.02 -1.19 19.44
CA PRO A 76 -1.29 0.00 19.90
C PRO A 76 -0.45 0.62 18.79
N VAL A 77 -0.56 1.92 18.62
CA VAL A 77 0.23 2.72 17.67
C VAL A 77 1.08 3.71 18.43
N THR A 78 2.31 3.90 17.98
CA THR A 78 3.22 4.95 18.44
C THR A 78 3.77 5.70 17.23
N SER A 79 4.29 6.92 17.43
CA SER A 79 4.92 7.70 16.37
C SER A 79 6.20 8.39 16.83
N SER A 80 6.98 8.90 15.87
CA SER A 80 8.13 9.76 16.14
C SER A 80 7.71 11.16 16.60
N ASP A 81 6.55 11.61 16.18
CA ASP A 81 5.97 12.89 16.58
C ASP A 81 5.08 12.67 17.82
N SER A 82 5.47 13.26 18.92
CA SER A 82 4.74 13.14 20.18
C SER A 82 3.49 14.03 20.26
N ALA A 83 3.31 14.94 19.30
CA ALA A 83 2.21 15.89 19.25
C ALA A 83 1.75 16.07 17.80
N PRO A 84 1.02 15.12 17.22
CA PRO A 84 0.49 15.23 15.87
C PRO A 84 -0.24 16.56 15.64
N VAL A 85 -0.10 17.13 14.46
CA VAL A 85 -0.73 18.40 14.09
C VAL A 85 -2.25 18.23 13.96
N ILE A 86 -2.69 17.06 13.43
CA ILE A 86 -4.10 16.68 13.29
C ILE A 86 -4.24 15.21 13.68
N GLY A 87 -5.37 14.88 14.29
CA GLY A 87 -5.80 13.51 14.57
C GLY A 87 -5.11 12.84 15.75
N GLU A 88 -5.50 11.63 16.01
CA GLU A 88 -5.00 10.77 17.09
C GLU A 88 -4.39 9.49 16.52
N LEU A 89 -3.43 8.88 17.23
CA LEU A 89 -2.67 7.73 16.74
C LEU A 89 -3.54 6.49 16.45
N ASP A 90 -4.66 6.34 17.12
CA ASP A 90 -5.58 5.22 16.93
C ASP A 90 -6.32 5.27 15.57
N MET A 91 -6.36 6.42 14.90
CA MET A 91 -6.87 6.56 13.55
C MET A 91 -6.05 5.78 12.51
N VAL A 92 -4.79 5.46 12.81
CA VAL A 92 -3.90 4.77 11.86
C VAL A 92 -4.36 3.33 11.55
N ASN A 93 -5.22 2.71 12.40
CA ASN A 93 -5.67 1.32 12.22
C ASN A 93 -7.08 1.08 12.76
N ASP A 94 -7.95 2.09 12.67
CA ASP A 94 -9.35 2.03 13.13
C ASP A 94 -10.31 1.43 12.10
N GLY A 95 -9.87 1.31 10.84
CA GLY A 95 -10.63 0.78 9.72
C GLY A 95 -11.28 1.85 8.83
N GLU A 96 -11.14 3.15 9.17
CA GLU A 96 -11.60 4.25 8.32
C GLU A 96 -10.53 4.59 7.26
N LYS A 97 -10.90 4.51 6.00
CA LYS A 97 -9.98 4.64 4.86
C LYS A 97 -10.36 5.74 3.88
N ALA A 98 -11.46 6.44 4.12
CA ALA A 98 -11.95 7.43 3.16
C ALA A 98 -10.99 8.63 3.01
N GLY A 99 -10.20 8.94 4.06
CA GLY A 99 -9.19 9.99 4.01
C GLY A 99 -9.79 11.39 3.83
N GLY A 100 -11.03 11.60 4.26
CA GLY A 100 -11.66 12.91 4.31
C GLY A 100 -11.04 13.78 5.41
N ASP A 101 -11.38 15.07 5.42
CA ASP A 101 -10.88 16.01 6.43
C ASP A 101 -11.25 15.52 7.84
N GLY A 102 -10.23 15.42 8.70
CA GLY A 102 -10.39 14.94 10.08
C GLY A 102 -10.32 13.40 10.26
N TYR A 103 -10.14 12.64 9.19
CA TYR A 103 -10.02 11.18 9.22
C TYR A 103 -8.60 10.72 8.87
N PHE A 104 -7.60 11.40 9.39
CA PHE A 104 -6.18 11.04 9.25
C PHE A 104 -5.36 11.66 10.37
N ILE A 105 -4.21 11.09 10.61
CA ILE A 105 -3.18 11.71 11.46
C ILE A 105 -2.22 12.51 10.59
N GLU A 106 -1.89 13.74 11.01
CA GLU A 106 -0.88 14.59 10.38
C GLU A 106 0.29 14.78 11.33
N LEU A 107 1.46 14.30 10.93
CA LEU A 107 2.71 14.47 11.66
C LEU A 107 3.52 15.63 11.05
N GLY A 108 4.37 16.24 11.87
CA GLY A 108 5.21 17.35 11.49
C GLY A 108 6.15 17.07 10.32
N PRO A 109 6.91 18.11 9.87
CA PRO A 109 7.84 17.99 8.75
C PRO A 109 9.06 17.12 9.08
N GLY A 110 9.83 16.79 8.03
CA GLY A 110 10.99 15.92 8.11
C GLY A 110 10.61 14.45 8.06
N ILE A 111 11.58 13.57 8.40
CA ILE A 111 11.29 12.14 8.45
C ILE A 111 10.48 11.83 9.70
N GLN A 112 9.30 11.28 9.51
CA GLN A 112 8.41 10.84 10.57
C GLN A 112 8.07 9.36 10.38
N TRP A 113 7.60 8.71 11.46
CA TRP A 113 7.14 7.33 11.39
C TRP A 113 5.93 7.09 12.30
N VAL A 114 5.13 6.09 11.90
CA VAL A 114 4.15 5.42 12.74
C VAL A 114 4.57 3.97 12.94
N GLN A 115 4.30 3.40 14.11
CA GLN A 115 4.63 2.02 14.45
C GLN A 115 3.45 1.32 15.09
N ILE A 116 3.13 0.14 14.58
CA ILE A 116 2.06 -0.73 15.09
C ILE A 116 2.69 -1.89 15.85
N ASP A 117 2.22 -2.16 17.09
CA ASP A 117 2.56 -3.35 17.88
C ASP A 117 1.50 -4.43 17.66
N LEU A 118 1.80 -5.45 16.89
CA LEU A 118 0.88 -6.57 16.63
C LEU A 118 0.63 -7.46 17.85
N GLY A 119 1.36 -7.23 18.96
CA GLY A 119 1.25 -7.98 20.21
C GLY A 119 2.09 -9.26 20.23
N ALA A 120 2.40 -9.85 19.09
CA ALA A 120 3.27 -11.02 18.95
C ALA A 120 3.96 -11.01 17.57
N SER A 121 5.04 -11.80 17.43
CA SER A 121 5.71 -12.00 16.15
C SER A 121 4.87 -12.91 15.25
N HIS A 122 4.49 -12.44 14.08
CA HIS A 122 3.66 -13.14 13.09
C HIS A 122 4.37 -13.23 11.74
N PRO A 123 4.17 -14.30 10.96
CA PRO A 123 4.48 -14.30 9.53
C PRO A 123 3.53 -13.33 8.83
N LEU A 124 4.07 -12.34 8.15
CA LEU A 124 3.29 -11.32 7.44
C LEU A 124 3.03 -11.73 6.01
N SER A 125 1.81 -11.46 5.53
CA SER A 125 1.34 -11.83 4.19
C SER A 125 1.10 -10.64 3.28
N ALA A 126 0.69 -9.49 3.83
CA ALA A 126 0.51 -8.24 3.12
C ALA A 126 0.54 -7.05 4.09
N ILE A 127 1.00 -5.91 3.62
CA ILE A 127 0.88 -4.62 4.30
C ILE A 127 0.23 -3.65 3.32
N LEU A 128 -0.80 -2.95 3.75
CA LEU A 128 -1.40 -1.87 3.00
C LEU A 128 -1.27 -0.57 3.78
N THR A 129 -0.95 0.51 3.08
CA THR A 129 -0.94 1.84 3.66
C THR A 129 -1.75 2.79 2.79
N TRP A 130 -2.53 3.63 3.43
CA TRP A 130 -3.18 4.79 2.86
C TRP A 130 -2.61 6.02 3.54
N HIS A 131 -1.87 6.82 2.79
CA HIS A 131 -1.62 8.20 3.14
C HIS A 131 -2.80 9.04 2.66
N TYR A 132 -2.75 10.37 2.85
CA TYR A 132 -3.83 11.23 2.39
C TYR A 132 -4.00 11.12 0.87
N HIS A 133 -5.16 10.62 0.44
CA HIS A 133 -5.46 10.30 -0.95
C HIS A 133 -6.71 11.01 -1.50
N SER A 134 -7.24 11.98 -0.76
CA SER A 134 -8.35 12.83 -1.26
C SER A 134 -7.88 13.78 -2.38
N GLN A 135 -6.58 13.95 -2.51
CA GLN A 135 -5.92 14.66 -3.60
C GLN A 135 -4.73 13.82 -4.06
N ALA A 136 -4.41 13.90 -5.36
CA ALA A 136 -3.26 13.19 -5.90
C ALA A 136 -1.96 13.72 -5.27
N ARG A 137 -1.21 12.84 -4.61
CA ARG A 137 0.09 13.14 -3.96
C ARG A 137 1.04 11.96 -4.15
N VAL A 138 2.33 12.25 -4.05
CA VAL A 138 3.38 11.26 -3.88
C VAL A 138 4.08 11.59 -2.57
N TYR A 139 4.20 10.61 -1.68
CA TYR A 139 4.99 10.74 -0.45
C TYR A 139 6.44 10.35 -0.72
N HIS A 140 7.36 11.09 -0.14
CA HIS A 140 8.79 10.89 -0.29
C HIS A 140 9.32 10.00 0.84
N ASP A 141 10.38 9.25 0.53
CA ASP A 141 11.12 8.40 1.45
C ASP A 141 10.20 7.46 2.25
N VAL A 142 9.21 6.87 1.55
CA VAL A 142 8.36 5.84 2.16
C VAL A 142 9.19 4.59 2.36
N ILE A 143 9.35 4.21 3.65
CA ILE A 143 10.10 3.01 4.04
C ILE A 143 9.23 2.20 4.98
N VAL A 144 9.11 0.89 4.74
CA VAL A 144 8.36 -0.02 5.61
C VAL A 144 9.31 -1.07 6.14
N GLN A 145 9.37 -1.17 7.47
CA GLN A 145 10.24 -2.08 8.20
C GLN A 145 9.45 -2.96 9.15
N VAL A 146 9.96 -4.18 9.37
CA VAL A 146 9.41 -5.18 10.28
C VAL A 146 10.52 -5.62 11.23
N SER A 147 10.20 -5.75 12.52
CA SER A 147 11.14 -6.24 13.55
C SER A 147 10.41 -6.88 14.73
N ASP A 148 11.12 -7.69 15.48
CA ASP A 148 10.72 -8.13 16.84
C ASP A 148 11.24 -7.17 17.93
N ASP A 149 12.12 -6.22 17.57
CA ASP A 149 12.66 -5.18 18.45
C ASP A 149 11.86 -3.88 18.30
N ALA A 150 11.15 -3.45 19.33
CA ALA A 150 10.38 -2.22 19.36
C ALA A 150 11.22 -0.96 19.05
N ALA A 151 12.52 -0.99 19.33
CA ALA A 151 13.44 0.11 19.07
C ALA A 151 13.99 0.10 17.63
N PHE A 152 13.74 -0.95 16.84
CA PHE A 152 14.26 -1.14 15.48
C PHE A 152 15.79 -1.00 15.38
N LYS A 153 16.51 -1.48 16.40
CA LYS A 153 17.99 -1.51 16.42
C LYS A 153 18.54 -2.85 15.92
N THR A 154 17.76 -3.92 16.07
CA THR A 154 18.19 -5.29 15.74
C THR A 154 17.09 -6.02 14.98
N GLY A 155 17.48 -7.02 14.15
CA GLY A 155 16.52 -7.87 13.45
C GLY A 155 15.56 -7.14 12.52
N VAL A 156 15.98 -6.00 11.96
CA VAL A 156 15.16 -5.17 11.09
C VAL A 156 15.16 -5.72 9.68
N THR A 157 13.96 -5.96 9.14
CA THR A 157 13.75 -6.32 7.74
C THR A 157 13.04 -5.18 7.05
N THR A 158 13.68 -4.54 6.05
CA THR A 158 13.04 -3.55 5.18
C THR A 158 12.29 -4.28 4.07
N VAL A 159 10.97 -4.07 4.00
CA VAL A 159 10.09 -4.75 3.03
C VAL A 159 9.65 -3.83 1.90
N PHE A 160 9.80 -2.52 2.07
CA PHE A 160 9.60 -1.49 1.05
C PHE A 160 10.51 -0.30 1.32
N ASN A 161 11.10 0.29 0.27
CA ASN A 161 11.91 1.49 0.39
C ASN A 161 12.01 2.21 -0.97
N ASN A 162 11.39 3.41 -1.06
CA ASN A 162 11.47 4.28 -2.24
C ASN A 162 12.34 5.52 -2.04
N ASP A 163 13.16 5.56 -0.99
CA ASP A 163 14.17 6.60 -0.76
C ASP A 163 15.39 6.37 -1.67
N HIS A 164 15.35 6.92 -2.87
CA HIS A 164 16.37 6.69 -3.89
C HIS A 164 17.68 7.42 -3.63
N ASP A 165 17.64 8.56 -2.96
CA ASP A 165 18.83 9.41 -2.70
C ASP A 165 19.41 9.22 -1.30
N ASN A 166 18.85 8.31 -0.50
CA ASN A 166 19.20 8.05 0.89
C ASN A 166 19.07 9.30 1.78
N SER A 167 18.12 10.16 1.48
CA SER A 167 17.90 11.38 2.27
C SER A 167 17.33 11.08 3.66
N SER A 168 16.74 9.89 3.85
CA SER A 168 16.32 9.36 5.17
C SER A 168 17.49 8.87 6.03
N LYS A 169 18.65 8.62 5.44
CA LYS A 169 19.84 8.00 6.08
C LYS A 169 19.61 6.55 6.53
N MET A 170 18.61 5.87 5.97
CA MET A 170 18.27 4.47 6.27
C MET A 170 18.62 3.50 5.13
N THR A 171 19.54 3.82 4.26
CA THR A 171 19.92 3.09 3.05
C THR A 171 19.06 3.44 1.84
N ALA A 172 19.70 3.69 0.70
CA ALA A 172 18.99 3.97 -0.55
C ALA A 172 18.09 2.81 -0.98
N GLY A 173 16.87 3.14 -1.36
CA GLY A 173 15.85 2.22 -1.81
C GLY A 173 15.85 2.02 -3.33
N LYS A 174 15.00 1.08 -3.79
CA LYS A 174 14.82 0.77 -5.22
C LYS A 174 13.36 0.62 -5.60
N ASP A 175 12.45 0.66 -4.62
CA ASP A 175 11.01 0.55 -4.88
C ASP A 175 10.53 1.83 -5.56
N LYS A 176 9.48 1.72 -6.36
CA LYS A 176 8.95 2.86 -7.09
C LYS A 176 8.14 3.77 -6.17
N GLU A 177 8.24 5.07 -6.42
CA GLU A 177 7.28 6.04 -5.92
C GLU A 177 5.91 5.78 -6.54
N TYR A 178 4.86 6.17 -5.88
CA TYR A 178 3.49 5.94 -6.33
C TYR A 178 2.59 7.12 -5.99
N ILE A 179 1.54 7.29 -6.78
CA ILE A 179 0.50 8.28 -6.49
C ILE A 179 -0.50 7.64 -5.53
N GLU A 180 -0.80 8.35 -4.45
CA GLU A 180 -1.82 7.94 -3.50
C GLU A 180 -3.20 7.92 -4.15
N VAL A 181 -3.87 6.80 -4.01
CA VAL A 181 -5.23 6.55 -4.52
C VAL A 181 -6.04 5.76 -3.51
N ALA A 182 -7.35 5.71 -3.70
CA ALA A 182 -8.28 4.98 -2.82
C ALA A 182 -7.96 3.48 -2.65
N GLU A 183 -7.19 2.88 -3.55
CA GLU A 183 -6.77 1.48 -3.41
C GLU A 183 -5.67 1.28 -2.35
N GLY A 184 -5.01 2.34 -1.90
CA GLY A 184 -3.85 2.28 -1.03
C GLY A 184 -2.65 1.59 -1.68
N LYS A 185 -1.48 1.65 -1.06
CA LYS A 185 -0.30 0.92 -1.51
C LYS A 185 -0.24 -0.45 -0.87
N LEU A 186 -0.31 -1.48 -1.68
CA LEU A 186 -0.08 -2.86 -1.25
C LEU A 186 1.41 -3.19 -1.35
N ILE A 187 1.96 -3.68 -0.26
CA ILE A 187 3.35 -4.09 -0.10
C ILE A 187 3.37 -5.57 0.22
N ASP A 188 4.11 -6.34 -0.59
CA ASP A 188 4.41 -7.74 -0.31
C ASP A 188 5.58 -7.82 0.69
N PRO A 189 5.36 -8.28 1.93
CA PRO A 189 6.42 -8.42 2.90
C PRO A 189 7.34 -9.62 2.64
N LYS A 190 7.09 -10.40 1.59
CA LYS A 190 7.90 -11.56 1.15
C LYS A 190 8.17 -12.57 2.28
N GLY A 191 7.16 -12.76 3.14
CA GLY A 191 7.25 -13.69 4.26
C GLY A 191 8.06 -13.16 5.46
N ALA A 192 8.33 -11.86 5.52
CA ALA A 192 8.92 -11.25 6.71
C ALA A 192 8.10 -11.60 7.95
N LYS A 193 8.80 -11.76 9.08
CA LYS A 193 8.19 -12.10 10.37
C LYS A 193 8.58 -11.05 11.38
N GLY A 194 7.62 -10.60 12.18
CA GLY A 194 7.88 -9.66 13.27
C GLY A 194 6.63 -9.28 14.05
N ARG A 195 6.87 -8.64 15.19
CA ARG A 195 5.85 -8.10 16.07
C ARG A 195 5.53 -6.65 15.75
N TYR A 196 6.53 -5.87 15.35
CA TYR A 196 6.40 -4.45 15.08
C TYR A 196 6.50 -4.16 13.59
N VAL A 197 5.60 -3.32 13.10
CA VAL A 197 5.64 -2.79 11.73
C VAL A 197 5.77 -1.28 11.84
N ARG A 198 6.82 -0.71 11.24
CA ARG A 198 7.08 0.73 11.24
C ARG A 198 7.10 1.27 9.81
N LEU A 199 6.36 2.34 9.59
CA LEU A 199 6.26 3.02 8.31
C LEU A 199 6.80 4.43 8.47
N TYR A 200 7.69 4.82 7.58
CA TYR A 200 8.31 6.15 7.52
C TYR A 200 7.82 6.90 6.29
N SER A 201 7.83 8.23 6.37
CA SER A 201 7.67 9.13 5.23
C SER A 201 8.36 10.47 5.53
N LYS A 202 8.60 11.29 4.48
CA LYS A 202 9.32 12.57 4.59
C LYS A 202 8.66 13.63 3.73
N GLY A 203 7.44 14.03 4.12
CA GLY A 203 6.65 14.97 3.35
C GLY A 203 6.12 14.38 2.04
N ASN A 204 5.57 15.23 1.19
CA ASN A 204 4.93 14.83 -0.05
C ASN A 204 5.02 15.95 -1.11
N THR A 205 4.54 15.69 -2.32
CA THR A 205 4.57 16.66 -3.45
C THR A 205 3.76 17.94 -3.23
N THR A 206 2.98 18.04 -2.15
CA THR A 206 2.13 19.20 -1.84
C THR A 206 2.70 20.03 -0.68
N ASN A 207 3.25 19.36 0.36
CA ASN A 207 3.81 20.00 1.54
C ASN A 207 4.82 19.08 2.25
N ASP A 208 5.46 19.59 3.30
CA ASP A 208 6.47 18.84 4.06
C ASP A 208 5.88 17.95 5.17
N LEU A 209 4.55 17.84 5.28
CA LEU A 209 3.86 17.10 6.34
C LEU A 209 3.65 15.65 5.95
N ASN A 210 3.50 14.80 6.97
CA ASN A 210 3.34 13.36 6.83
C ASN A 210 1.94 12.96 7.30
N HIS A 211 1.19 12.28 6.45
CA HIS A 211 -0.20 11.92 6.75
C HIS A 211 -0.38 10.42 6.68
N TYR A 212 -1.09 9.83 7.63
CA TYR A 212 -1.52 8.43 7.58
C TYR A 212 -3.02 8.38 7.82
N VAL A 213 -3.74 7.76 6.88
CA VAL A 213 -5.17 7.50 6.97
C VAL A 213 -5.40 6.13 7.60
N GLU A 214 -4.77 5.08 7.04
CA GLU A 214 -4.93 3.73 7.54
C GLU A 214 -3.71 2.87 7.21
N VAL A 215 -3.38 1.94 8.09
CA VAL A 215 -2.37 0.90 7.87
C VAL A 215 -2.96 -0.46 8.25
N GLU A 216 -3.11 -1.33 7.27
CA GLU A 216 -3.54 -2.71 7.46
C GLU A 216 -2.35 -3.66 7.33
N VAL A 217 -2.14 -4.50 8.34
CA VAL A 217 -1.14 -5.56 8.33
C VAL A 217 -1.84 -6.90 8.41
N TYR A 218 -1.63 -7.72 7.39
CA TYR A 218 -2.21 -9.05 7.26
C TYR A 218 -1.15 -10.12 7.47
N GLY A 219 -1.53 -11.20 8.13
CA GLY A 219 -0.64 -12.33 8.37
C GLY A 219 -1.36 -13.52 8.98
N LEU A 220 -0.59 -14.58 9.27
CA LEU A 220 -1.13 -15.76 9.92
C LEU A 220 -1.17 -15.52 11.45
N PRO A 221 -2.33 -15.76 12.10
CA PRO A 221 -2.40 -15.74 13.54
C PRO A 221 -1.49 -16.84 14.12
N LYS A 222 -1.01 -16.63 15.38
CA LYS A 222 -0.31 -17.69 16.12
C LYS A 222 -1.32 -18.65 16.73
#